data_dba2461f642c190f4514c8b9b8ba1916
#
_entry.id   dba2461f642c190f4514c8b9b8ba1916
#
_cell.length_a   1.000
_cell.length_b   1.000
_cell.length_c   1.000
_cell.angle_alpha   90.00
_cell.angle_beta   90.00
_cell.angle_gamma   90.00
#
_symmetry.space_group_name_H-M   'P 1'
#
loop_
_entity.id
_entity.type
_entity.pdbx_description
1 polymer ?
#
loop_
_entity_poly.entity_id
_entity_poly.type
_entity_poly.pdbx_seq_one_letter_code
_entity_poly.pdbx_strand_id
1 'polypeptide(L)'
;MLISTKKLPEISEGLISFVLKNYIVVGFWATVLNGYSYPCFEAPLTVVTDDSFFRDYQDAVVNYVYIPSYNKSVGITDGLAGSERTICDFLMYPKELGAGVYMPDIMEGYNEENDGDFSKVYDMMAELGIERGKLDYWLEHLDEYIDE
;
A
#
# COMPACT_ATOMS: atom_id res chain seq x y z
N MET A 1 -8.54 2.30 -24.39
CA MET A 1 -8.75 2.54 -23.73
C MET A 1 -8.98 3.22 -23.04
N LEU A 2 -9.50 3.43 -22.79
CA LEU A 2 -9.46 4.17 -22.24
C LEU A 2 -9.66 4.10 -20.97
N ILE A 3 -8.96 3.36 -20.32
CA ILE A 3 -8.70 3.46 -18.94
C ILE A 3 -8.51 4.83 -18.54
N SER A 4 -8.01 5.56 -19.46
CA SER A 4 -7.72 6.95 -19.24
C SER A 4 -8.92 7.77 -18.78
N THR A 5 -10.12 7.25 -18.96
CA THR A 5 -11.30 7.97 -18.48
C THR A 5 -11.57 7.69 -17.02
N LYS A 6 -10.92 6.66 -16.47
CA LYS A 6 -11.05 6.39 -15.05
C LYS A 6 -9.83 6.91 -14.34
N LYS A 7 -10.02 7.98 -13.63
CA LYS A 7 -8.95 8.60 -12.86
C LYS A 7 -9.10 8.21 -11.40
N LEU A 8 -8.01 8.32 -10.68
CA LEU A 8 -8.09 8.26 -9.22
C LEU A 8 -9.03 9.38 -8.76
N PRO A 9 -9.73 9.19 -7.64
CA PRO A 9 -10.58 10.24 -7.11
C PRO A 9 -9.80 11.54 -7.00
N GLU A 10 -10.45 12.65 -7.33
CA GLU A 10 -9.83 13.95 -7.14
C GLU A 10 -9.69 14.21 -5.66
N ILE A 11 -8.45 14.20 -5.21
CA ILE A 11 -8.15 14.41 -3.80
C ILE A 11 -7.30 15.66 -3.71
N SER A 12 -7.79 16.65 -3.00
CA SER A 12 -7.11 17.92 -2.88
C SER A 12 -5.80 17.78 -2.11
N GLU A 13 -4.84 18.67 -2.44
CA GLU A 13 -3.59 18.71 -1.70
C GLU A 13 -3.83 18.99 -0.22
N GLY A 14 -4.83 19.79 0.09
CA GLY A 14 -5.19 20.07 1.47
C GLY A 14 -5.62 18.85 2.24
N LEU A 15 -6.41 17.97 1.61
CA LEU A 15 -6.82 16.72 2.24
C LEU A 15 -5.63 15.79 2.43
N ILE A 16 -4.77 15.68 1.41
CA ILE A 16 -3.58 14.85 1.53
C ILE A 16 -2.71 15.34 2.68
N SER A 17 -2.49 16.64 2.77
CA SER A 17 -1.71 17.23 3.87
C SER A 17 -2.33 16.93 5.23
N PHE A 18 -3.65 17.02 5.32
CA PHE A 18 -4.37 16.73 6.56
C PHE A 18 -4.18 15.27 6.97
N VAL A 19 -4.35 14.33 6.04
CA VAL A 19 -4.25 12.91 6.41
C VAL A 19 -2.81 12.51 6.72
N LEU A 20 -1.83 13.06 6.03
CA LEU A 20 -0.42 12.79 6.33
C LEU A 20 -0.03 13.31 7.71
N LYS A 21 -0.68 14.37 8.17
CA LYS A 21 -0.40 14.94 9.49
C LYS A 21 -1.09 14.18 10.61
N ASN A 22 -2.27 13.64 10.36
CA ASN A 22 -3.11 13.06 11.42
C ASN A 22 -3.25 11.55 11.36
N TYR A 23 -2.92 10.93 10.24
CA TYR A 23 -3.05 9.49 10.03
C TYR A 23 -1.83 8.97 9.30
N ILE A 24 -1.80 7.68 9.02
CA ILE A 24 -0.75 7.06 8.22
C ILE A 24 -1.36 6.59 6.92
N VAL A 25 -0.88 7.12 5.80
CA VAL A 25 -1.32 6.70 4.47
C VAL A 25 -0.64 5.38 4.13
N VAL A 26 -1.44 4.39 3.75
CA VAL A 26 -1.00 3.03 3.46
C VAL A 26 -1.59 2.56 2.14
N GLY A 27 -1.25 1.35 1.74
CA GLY A 27 -1.85 0.70 0.60
C GLY A 27 -1.51 1.34 -0.73
N PHE A 28 -2.45 1.30 -1.66
CA PHE A 28 -2.21 1.78 -3.02
C PHE A 28 -1.78 3.25 -3.05
N TRP A 29 -2.43 4.11 -2.25
CA TRP A 29 -2.07 5.53 -2.24
C TRP A 29 -0.67 5.81 -1.71
N ALA A 30 -0.16 4.93 -0.82
CA ALA A 30 1.23 5.06 -0.39
C ALA A 30 2.18 4.88 -1.59
N THR A 31 1.88 3.96 -2.50
CA THR A 31 2.70 3.79 -3.70
C THR A 31 2.63 5.00 -4.61
N VAL A 32 1.44 5.59 -4.75
CA VAL A 32 1.27 6.81 -5.56
C VAL A 32 2.11 7.95 -4.98
N LEU A 33 2.03 8.16 -3.67
CA LEU A 33 2.75 9.25 -3.02
C LEU A 33 4.25 9.01 -2.95
N ASN A 34 4.68 7.75 -3.04
CA ASN A 34 6.11 7.43 -3.14
C ASN A 34 6.66 7.58 -4.55
N GLY A 35 5.84 7.98 -5.49
CA GLY A 35 6.29 8.30 -6.83
C GLY A 35 6.30 7.15 -7.83
N TYR A 36 5.75 5.99 -7.47
CA TYR A 36 5.62 4.90 -8.42
C TYR A 36 4.50 5.19 -9.42
N SER A 37 4.70 4.73 -10.64
CA SER A 37 3.73 4.92 -11.69
C SER A 37 3.03 3.59 -11.95
N TYR A 38 1.74 3.52 -11.66
CA TYR A 38 0.94 2.30 -11.84
C TYR A 38 -0.27 2.60 -12.72
N PRO A 39 -0.88 1.56 -13.31
CA PRO A 39 -2.16 1.75 -14.00
C PRO A 39 -3.17 2.40 -13.07
N CYS A 40 -4.03 3.23 -13.63
CA CYS A 40 -5.00 3.98 -12.83
C CYS A 40 -6.11 3.09 -12.32
N PHE A 41 -6.24 3.02 -11.01
CA PHE A 41 -7.39 2.42 -10.35
C PHE A 41 -8.16 3.53 -9.66
N GLU A 42 -9.47 3.39 -9.60
CA GLU A 42 -10.25 4.24 -8.73
C GLU A 42 -10.13 3.69 -7.33
N ALA A 43 -9.29 4.30 -6.55
CA ALA A 43 -9.04 3.84 -5.19
C ALA A 43 -9.17 5.00 -4.21
N PRO A 44 -9.88 4.80 -3.12
CA PRO A 44 -9.95 5.84 -2.08
C PRO A 44 -8.59 6.00 -1.42
N LEU A 45 -8.36 7.18 -0.89
CA LEU A 45 -7.16 7.46 -0.09
C LEU A 45 -7.25 6.60 1.18
N THR A 46 -6.35 5.63 1.31
CA THR A 46 -6.40 4.67 2.41
C THR A 46 -5.48 5.06 3.54
N VAL A 47 -6.04 5.13 4.74
CA VAL A 47 -5.27 5.43 5.95
C VAL A 47 -5.56 4.38 7.01
N VAL A 48 -4.59 4.15 7.89
CA VAL A 48 -4.76 3.23 9.00
C VAL A 48 -5.03 4.03 10.27
N THR A 49 -5.86 3.49 11.15
CA THR A 49 -6.18 4.11 12.43
C THR A 49 -6.37 3.05 13.50
N ASP A 50 -6.06 3.40 14.74
CA ASP A 50 -6.33 2.56 15.91
C ASP A 50 -7.54 3.05 16.70
N ASP A 51 -8.27 4.04 16.18
CA ASP A 51 -9.47 4.57 16.84
C ASP A 51 -10.67 3.71 16.46
N SER A 52 -11.28 3.08 17.45
CA SER A 52 -12.40 2.16 17.25
C SER A 52 -13.64 2.85 16.67
N PHE A 53 -13.71 4.17 16.71
CA PHE A 53 -14.77 4.92 16.05
C PHE A 53 -14.87 4.55 14.57
N PHE A 54 -13.74 4.31 13.93
CA PHE A 54 -13.69 4.06 12.49
C PHE A 54 -13.90 2.59 12.10
N ARG A 55 -14.20 1.71 13.06
CA ARG A 55 -14.38 0.29 12.78
C ARG A 55 -15.39 0.02 11.67
N ASP A 56 -16.53 0.73 11.73
CA ASP A 56 -17.60 0.57 10.75
C ASP A 56 -17.90 1.87 10.00
N TYR A 57 -16.99 2.82 10.10
CA TYR A 57 -17.17 4.12 9.45
C TYR A 57 -16.85 4.02 7.98
N GLN A 58 -17.67 4.66 7.16
CA GLN A 58 -17.45 4.69 5.71
C GLN A 58 -17.45 6.13 5.21
N ASP A 59 -16.57 6.40 4.26
CA ASP A 59 -16.43 7.71 3.66
C ASP A 59 -16.19 7.50 2.17
N ALA A 60 -16.64 8.43 1.35
CA ALA A 60 -16.55 8.29 -0.11
C ALA A 60 -15.13 8.52 -0.64
N VAL A 61 -14.31 9.24 0.09
CA VAL A 61 -12.99 9.68 -0.39
C VAL A 61 -11.85 9.04 0.39
N VAL A 62 -11.98 8.93 1.72
CA VAL A 62 -10.95 8.35 2.57
C VAL A 62 -11.42 7.02 3.13
N ASN A 63 -10.63 5.99 2.90
CA ASN A 63 -10.89 4.67 3.47
C ASN A 63 -10.11 4.54 4.77
N TYR A 64 -10.83 4.55 5.89
CA TYR A 64 -10.22 4.42 7.22
C TYR A 64 -10.18 2.95 7.58
N VAL A 65 -8.99 2.38 7.64
CA VAL A 65 -8.80 0.97 7.99
C VAL A 65 -8.43 0.87 9.46
N TYR A 66 -9.29 0.22 10.24
CA TYR A 66 -9.07 0.07 11.68
C TYR A 66 -8.16 -1.11 11.95
N ILE A 67 -6.95 -0.83 12.41
CA ILE A 67 -5.95 -1.85 12.78
C ILE A 67 -5.32 -1.41 14.10
N PRO A 68 -5.87 -1.86 15.24
CA PRO A 68 -5.39 -1.37 16.54
C PRO A 68 -3.95 -1.73 16.87
N SER A 69 -3.42 -2.81 16.29
CA SER A 69 -2.07 -3.27 16.56
C SER A 69 -1.06 -2.86 15.49
N TYR A 70 -1.43 -1.93 14.62
CA TYR A 70 -0.54 -1.51 13.54
C TYR A 70 0.75 -0.89 14.08
N ASN A 71 1.90 -1.36 13.59
CA ASN A 71 3.20 -0.78 13.96
C ASN A 71 3.36 0.55 13.23
N LYS A 72 3.43 1.64 13.99
CA LYS A 72 3.41 2.99 13.44
C LYS A 72 4.80 3.58 13.20
N SER A 73 5.85 2.81 13.43
CA SER A 73 7.21 3.34 13.36
C SER A 73 8.08 2.73 12.27
N VAL A 74 8.05 1.43 12.09
CA VAL A 74 8.93 0.76 11.12
C VAL A 74 8.50 1.08 9.69
N GLY A 75 9.37 1.75 8.94
CA GLY A 75 9.12 2.08 7.54
C GLY A 75 8.12 3.19 7.31
N ILE A 76 7.79 3.96 8.35
CA ILE A 76 6.85 5.07 8.27
C ILE A 76 7.61 6.39 8.44
N THR A 77 7.41 7.34 7.52
CA THR A 77 8.05 8.65 7.59
C THR A 77 7.01 9.72 7.27
N ASP A 78 6.85 10.67 8.19
CA ASP A 78 5.93 11.82 8.01
C ASP A 78 4.51 11.40 7.58
N GLY A 79 3.99 10.36 8.24
CA GLY A 79 2.63 9.90 7.97
C GLY A 79 2.47 9.07 6.71
N LEU A 80 3.58 8.62 6.11
CA LEU A 80 3.54 7.86 4.86
C LEU A 80 4.30 6.55 4.99
N ALA A 81 3.65 5.44 4.65
CA ALA A 81 4.32 4.15 4.55
C ALA A 81 5.23 4.18 3.33
N GLY A 82 6.51 3.85 3.51
CA GLY A 82 7.45 3.78 2.39
C GLY A 82 7.16 2.58 1.50
N SER A 83 7.93 2.44 0.43
CA SER A 83 7.70 1.40 -0.57
C SER A 83 7.81 -0.01 0.01
N GLU A 84 8.87 -0.27 0.79
CA GLU A 84 9.06 -1.58 1.41
C GLU A 84 7.99 -1.85 2.44
N ARG A 85 7.64 -0.82 3.24
CA ARG A 85 6.58 -0.97 4.24
C ARG A 85 5.23 -1.25 3.58
N THR A 86 4.96 -0.63 2.44
CA THR A 86 3.71 -0.85 1.71
C THR A 86 3.57 -2.30 1.29
N ILE A 87 4.63 -2.91 0.77
CA ILE A 87 4.59 -4.34 0.43
C ILE A 87 4.35 -5.17 1.69
N CYS A 88 5.05 -4.85 2.78
CA CYS A 88 4.86 -5.55 4.06
C CYS A 88 3.43 -5.43 4.56
N ASP A 89 2.81 -4.26 4.42
CA ASP A 89 1.42 -4.06 4.85
C ASP A 89 0.46 -4.94 4.06
N PHE A 90 0.66 -5.08 2.75
CA PHE A 90 -0.17 -5.97 1.95
C PHE A 90 0.02 -7.44 2.35
N LEU A 91 1.22 -7.80 2.78
CA LEU A 91 1.47 -9.16 3.25
C LEU A 91 0.82 -9.43 4.61
N MET A 92 0.80 -8.43 5.49
CA MET A 92 0.20 -8.56 6.82
C MET A 92 -1.32 -8.40 6.82
N TYR A 93 -1.83 -7.52 5.97
CA TYR A 93 -3.25 -7.15 5.97
C TYR A 93 -3.85 -7.27 4.56
N PRO A 94 -3.79 -8.47 3.97
CA PRO A 94 -4.18 -8.62 2.56
C PRO A 94 -5.65 -8.29 2.29
N LYS A 95 -6.53 -8.64 3.20
CA LYS A 95 -7.96 -8.37 3.01
C LYS A 95 -8.29 -6.90 3.22
N GLU A 96 -7.72 -6.33 4.26
CA GLU A 96 -7.99 -4.95 4.65
C GLU A 96 -7.52 -3.97 3.57
N LEU A 97 -6.42 -4.28 2.89
CA LEU A 97 -5.81 -3.39 1.92
C LEU A 97 -6.02 -3.80 0.46
N GLY A 98 -6.68 -4.92 0.21
CA GLY A 98 -6.98 -5.35 -1.15
C GLY A 98 -5.78 -5.90 -1.90
N ALA A 99 -4.98 -6.74 -1.26
CA ALA A 99 -3.77 -7.29 -1.87
C ALA A 99 -4.06 -8.01 -3.19
N GLY A 100 -5.18 -8.73 -3.28
CA GLY A 100 -5.53 -9.44 -4.50
C GLY A 100 -5.69 -8.53 -5.71
N VAL A 101 -6.08 -7.29 -5.48
CA VAL A 101 -6.28 -6.31 -6.56
C VAL A 101 -4.98 -5.58 -6.88
N TYR A 102 -4.24 -5.13 -5.86
CA TYR A 102 -3.14 -4.19 -6.06
C TYR A 102 -1.75 -4.82 -6.09
N MET A 103 -1.55 -5.93 -5.39
CA MET A 103 -0.22 -6.53 -5.24
C MET A 103 0.48 -6.87 -6.56
N PRO A 104 -0.21 -7.42 -7.57
CA PRO A 104 0.48 -7.72 -8.82
C PRO A 104 1.19 -6.50 -9.42
N ASP A 105 0.49 -5.37 -9.48
CA ASP A 105 1.06 -4.15 -10.05
C ASP A 105 2.15 -3.57 -9.15
N ILE A 106 1.95 -3.63 -7.84
CA ILE A 106 2.92 -3.10 -6.89
C ILE A 106 4.22 -3.91 -6.95
N MET A 107 4.12 -5.24 -7.03
CA MET A 107 5.28 -6.10 -7.12
C MET A 107 6.04 -5.85 -8.42
N GLU A 108 5.31 -5.70 -9.53
CA GLU A 108 5.93 -5.40 -10.81
C GLU A 108 6.67 -4.06 -10.76
N GLY A 109 6.02 -3.02 -10.24
CA GLY A 109 6.63 -1.70 -10.15
C GLY A 109 7.86 -1.69 -9.26
N TYR A 110 7.79 -2.36 -8.11
CA TYR A 110 8.95 -2.45 -7.22
C TYR A 110 10.10 -3.22 -7.89
N ASN A 111 9.78 -4.30 -8.58
CA ASN A 111 10.76 -5.11 -9.29
C ASN A 111 11.52 -4.26 -10.33
N GLU A 112 10.80 -3.45 -11.10
CA GLU A 112 11.41 -2.57 -12.09
C GLU A 112 12.27 -1.49 -11.46
N GLU A 113 11.76 -0.83 -10.41
CA GLU A 113 12.46 0.29 -9.78
C GLU A 113 13.71 -0.14 -9.02
N ASN A 114 13.79 -1.38 -8.60
CA ASN A 114 14.88 -1.88 -7.77
C ASN A 114 15.70 -2.99 -8.44
N ASP A 115 15.56 -3.14 -9.76
CA ASP A 115 16.32 -4.12 -10.54
C ASP A 115 16.20 -5.55 -9.99
N GLY A 116 15.02 -5.89 -9.53
CA GLY A 116 14.75 -7.23 -9.00
C GLY A 116 15.27 -7.49 -7.60
N ASP A 117 15.76 -6.45 -6.91
CA ASP A 117 16.33 -6.61 -5.58
C ASP A 117 15.27 -6.32 -4.50
N PHE A 118 14.83 -7.36 -3.81
CA PHE A 118 13.84 -7.27 -2.73
C PHE A 118 14.47 -7.40 -1.35
N SER A 119 15.81 -7.29 -1.25
CA SER A 119 16.49 -7.47 0.04
C SER A 119 16.00 -6.53 1.13
N LYS A 120 15.69 -5.28 0.77
CA LYS A 120 15.17 -4.31 1.76
C LYS A 120 13.79 -4.68 2.26
N VAL A 121 12.97 -5.31 1.41
CA VAL A 121 11.66 -5.80 1.84
C VAL A 121 11.83 -6.94 2.83
N TYR A 122 12.72 -7.89 2.54
CA TYR A 122 12.99 -8.99 3.47
C TYR A 122 13.53 -8.49 4.81
N ASP A 123 14.41 -7.49 4.78
CA ASP A 123 14.94 -6.91 6.02
C ASP A 123 13.83 -6.29 6.86
N MET A 124 12.92 -5.58 6.23
CA MET A 124 11.80 -4.96 6.93
C MET A 124 10.82 -6.01 7.44
N MET A 125 10.60 -7.08 6.67
CA MET A 125 9.78 -8.20 7.12
C MET A 125 10.32 -8.81 8.41
N ALA A 126 11.65 -8.94 8.51
CA ALA A 126 12.28 -9.45 9.73
C ALA A 126 11.99 -8.54 10.91
N GLU A 127 12.07 -7.24 10.72
CA GLU A 127 11.74 -6.28 11.78
C GLU A 127 10.29 -6.36 12.21
N LEU A 128 9.39 -6.62 11.28
CA LEU A 128 7.95 -6.66 11.55
C LEU A 128 7.46 -8.04 11.95
N GLY A 129 8.32 -9.05 11.92
CA GLY A 129 7.95 -10.42 12.28
C GLY A 129 7.12 -11.13 11.23
N ILE A 130 7.31 -10.81 9.96
CA ILE A 130 6.58 -11.43 8.86
C ILE A 130 7.39 -12.61 8.33
N GLU A 131 6.73 -13.75 8.10
CA GLU A 131 7.39 -14.92 7.53
C GLU A 131 7.82 -14.68 6.09
N ARG A 132 9.07 -15.05 5.79
CA ARG A 132 9.65 -14.86 4.46
C ARG A 132 8.84 -15.54 3.36
N GLY A 133 8.24 -16.66 3.66
CA GLY A 133 7.45 -17.42 2.69
C GLY A 133 6.32 -16.63 2.05
N LYS A 134 5.81 -15.63 2.76
CA LYS A 134 4.73 -14.80 2.22
C LYS A 134 5.19 -13.98 1.01
N LEU A 135 6.40 -13.45 1.06
CA LEU A 135 6.95 -12.73 -0.10
C LEU A 135 7.44 -13.71 -1.16
N ASP A 136 8.06 -14.82 -0.73
CA ASP A 136 8.53 -15.86 -1.66
C ASP A 136 7.40 -16.32 -2.59
N TYR A 137 6.21 -16.49 -2.04
CA TYR A 137 5.05 -16.88 -2.83
C TYR A 137 4.78 -15.89 -3.96
N TRP A 138 4.78 -14.60 -3.65
CA TRP A 138 4.53 -13.57 -4.67
C TRP A 138 5.65 -13.53 -5.71
N LEU A 139 6.90 -13.68 -5.29
CA LEU A 139 8.04 -13.66 -6.21
C LEU A 139 8.03 -14.87 -7.14
N GLU A 140 7.63 -16.03 -6.65
CA GLU A 140 7.53 -17.23 -7.49
C GLU A 140 6.48 -17.08 -8.59
N HIS A 141 5.46 -16.28 -8.33
CA HIS A 141 4.34 -16.09 -9.26
C HIS A 141 4.39 -14.74 -9.98
N LEU A 142 5.47 -14.01 -9.83
CA LEU A 142 5.59 -12.68 -10.42
C LEU A 142 5.43 -12.69 -11.93
N ASP A 143 6.07 -13.64 -12.61
CA ASP A 143 5.99 -13.75 -14.07
C ASP A 143 4.57 -14.03 -14.56
N GLU A 144 3.75 -14.69 -13.77
CA GLU A 144 2.38 -14.99 -14.12
C GLU A 144 1.53 -13.71 -14.18
N TYR A 145 1.88 -12.72 -13.37
CA TYR A 145 1.16 -11.45 -13.36
C TYR A 145 1.65 -10.50 -14.45
N ILE A 146 2.96 -10.56 -14.73
CA ILE A 146 3.58 -9.67 -15.71
C ILE A 146 3.23 -10.07 -17.14
N ASP A 147 3.18 -11.36 -17.40
CA ASP A 147 2.95 -11.89 -18.74
C ASP A 147 1.49 -11.74 -19.22
N GLU A 148 0.65 -11.23 -18.41
CA GLU A 148 -0.69 -10.95 -18.83
C GLU A 148 -0.82 -9.54 -19.36
#